data_7b040f794162a509f5729554fae8b8a3
#
_entry.id   7b040f794162a509f5729554fae8b8a3
#
_cell.length_a   1.000
_cell.length_b   1.000
_cell.length_c   1.000
_cell.angle_alpha   90.00
_cell.angle_beta   90.00
_cell.angle_gamma   90.00
#
_symmetry.space_group_name_H-M   'P 1'
#
loop_
_entity.id
_entity.type
_entity.pdbx_description
1 polymer ?
#
loop_
_entity_poly.entity_id
_entity_poly.type
_entity_poly.pdbx_seq_one_letter_code
_entity_poly.pdbx_strand_id
1 'polypeptide(L)'
;MNISRREFLSGGAAFAALPKFAALAELTSKGRSYSVPVLGDIHFDSPDPKFYHTDYTHSTSQKRYKAHLAEHVRNSEMWKERSPRLVRASGACLRKDAAFALQMGDLVQGDCGNAATHRRMLDDAFAFVKGAYGGNLPLVTVAGNHDIRGDIDGDGARETLEKWLPETMAKELGVPVAGTTFSFRQGPDVFIVVDFNEPRPNLATIKRLLEESKDARYTFIVSHGPVIPSGQTRWFLMGRKTRDVERKELRSLFARRNAICLCGHTHKLEFYDCEFPEGRISQFVFNSVWSKPEWGTTKVLGEGAAAYGRHRFGDAGNGLGAKSDAELLAEYTSAVRGYCFAEAAGHYRLEVSDAGVSVAFYGGDATTPSRTFQLK
;
A
#
# COMPACT_ATOMS: atom_id res chain seq x y z
N MET A 1 -2.84 -49.84 -37.53
CA MET A 1 -2.60 -48.67 -38.38
C MET A 1 -1.42 -47.90 -37.80
N ASN A 2 -0.27 -47.99 -38.49
CA ASN A 2 0.96 -47.31 -38.08
C ASN A 2 0.96 -45.91 -38.63
N ILE A 3 0.89 -44.88 -37.74
CA ILE A 3 1.08 -43.50 -38.13
C ILE A 3 2.56 -43.22 -38.12
N SER A 4 3.10 -42.78 -39.25
CA SER A 4 4.54 -42.58 -39.46
C SER A 4 5.04 -41.28 -38.76
N ARG A 5 6.29 -41.36 -38.32
CA ARG A 5 7.05 -40.31 -37.64
C ARG A 5 7.29 -38.99 -38.44
N ARG A 6 6.72 -38.88 -39.64
CA ARG A 6 6.93 -37.72 -40.54
C ARG A 6 5.84 -36.63 -40.53
N GLU A 7 4.70 -36.90 -39.89
CA GLU A 7 3.60 -35.88 -39.82
C GLU A 7 3.61 -34.99 -38.58
N PHE A 8 4.62 -35.13 -37.71
CA PHE A 8 4.72 -34.36 -36.47
C PHE A 8 5.62 -33.09 -36.55
N LEU A 9 6.15 -32.75 -37.72
CA LEU A 9 7.10 -31.66 -37.91
C LEU A 9 6.64 -30.55 -38.87
N SER A 10 5.35 -30.42 -39.19
CA SER A 10 4.84 -29.31 -40.01
C SER A 10 3.79 -28.44 -39.33
N GLY A 11 3.69 -28.49 -38.01
CA GLY A 11 2.95 -27.53 -37.22
C GLY A 11 3.83 -26.32 -36.92
N GLY A 12 3.96 -25.39 -37.87
CA GLY A 12 4.58 -24.08 -37.59
C GLY A 12 3.84 -23.39 -36.44
N ALA A 13 4.50 -23.34 -35.28
CA ALA A 13 4.06 -22.51 -34.19
C ALA A 13 4.11 -21.07 -34.69
N ALA A 14 2.97 -20.53 -35.08
CA ALA A 14 2.80 -19.09 -35.16
C ALA A 14 3.07 -18.53 -33.77
N PHE A 15 4.26 -17.99 -33.58
CA PHE A 15 4.49 -17.06 -32.47
C PHE A 15 3.47 -15.94 -32.62
N ALA A 16 2.35 -16.06 -31.92
CA ALA A 16 1.47 -14.94 -31.70
C ALA A 16 2.35 -13.87 -31.08
N ALA A 17 2.62 -12.81 -31.85
CA ALA A 17 3.29 -11.63 -31.34
C ALA A 17 2.52 -11.20 -30.12
N LEU A 18 3.17 -11.29 -28.95
CA LEU A 18 2.62 -10.73 -27.71
C LEU A 18 2.16 -9.31 -28.02
N PRO A 19 0.95 -8.89 -27.64
CA PRO A 19 0.48 -7.56 -27.92
C PRO A 19 1.54 -6.58 -27.43
N LYS A 20 1.91 -5.63 -28.30
CA LYS A 20 2.78 -4.51 -27.94
C LYS A 20 2.21 -3.93 -26.66
N PHE A 21 3.00 -4.00 -25.59
CA PHE A 21 2.61 -3.63 -24.25
C PHE A 21 1.83 -2.32 -24.28
N ALA A 22 0.65 -2.32 -23.63
CA ALA A 22 -0.15 -1.13 -23.46
C ALA A 22 0.74 -0.01 -22.90
N ALA A 23 0.74 1.14 -23.54
CA ALA A 23 1.41 2.31 -23.04
C ALA A 23 1.02 2.53 -21.58
N LEU A 24 1.98 2.87 -20.73
CA LEU A 24 1.73 3.25 -19.34
C LEU A 24 0.51 4.20 -19.29
N ALA A 25 -0.44 3.88 -18.41
CA ALA A 25 -1.59 4.75 -18.20
C ALA A 25 -1.11 6.16 -17.89
N GLU A 26 -1.51 7.13 -18.69
CA GLU A 26 -1.25 8.53 -18.41
C GLU A 26 -2.54 9.17 -17.91
N LEU A 27 -2.58 9.48 -16.61
CA LEU A 27 -3.61 10.35 -16.07
C LEU A 27 -3.39 11.74 -16.67
N THR A 28 -4.40 12.28 -17.32
CA THR A 28 -4.33 13.52 -18.12
C THR A 28 -3.54 14.60 -17.41
N SER A 29 -2.43 15.00 -18.01
CA SER A 29 -1.43 15.90 -17.45
C SER A 29 -2.04 17.27 -17.16
N LYS A 30 -2.35 17.55 -15.92
CA LYS A 30 -2.45 18.92 -15.45
C LYS A 30 -1.11 19.32 -14.82
N GLY A 31 -0.16 19.74 -15.70
CA GLY A 31 1.06 20.39 -15.23
C GLY A 31 2.10 19.46 -14.59
N ARG A 32 3.29 20.02 -14.40
CA ARG A 32 4.43 19.37 -13.69
C ARG A 32 4.30 19.45 -12.18
N SER A 33 3.28 20.17 -11.67
CA SER A 33 2.98 20.30 -10.26
C SER A 33 1.55 19.87 -9.99
N TYR A 34 1.36 19.03 -8.98
CA TYR A 34 0.06 18.50 -8.59
C TYR A 34 0.06 18.07 -7.11
N SER A 35 -1.12 17.87 -6.58
CA SER A 35 -1.31 17.29 -5.24
C SER A 35 -2.05 15.96 -5.31
N VAL A 36 -1.84 15.11 -4.30
CA VAL A 36 -2.51 13.82 -4.13
C VAL A 36 -2.98 13.74 -2.66
N PRO A 37 -4.28 13.77 -2.38
CA PRO A 37 -4.76 13.42 -1.05
C PRO A 37 -4.48 11.95 -0.78
N VAL A 38 -3.98 11.63 0.42
CA VAL A 38 -3.60 10.27 0.79
C VAL A 38 -4.29 9.86 2.08
N LEU A 39 -4.85 8.66 2.07
CA LEU A 39 -5.32 7.95 3.24
C LEU A 39 -4.43 6.72 3.45
N GLY A 40 -3.98 6.51 4.69
CA GLY A 40 -3.37 5.25 5.11
C GLY A 40 -4.42 4.15 5.26
N ASP A 41 -4.13 3.19 6.10
CA ASP A 41 -5.03 2.10 6.45
C ASP A 41 -6.32 2.68 7.03
N ILE A 42 -7.47 2.34 6.46
CA ILE A 42 -8.76 2.82 6.95
C ILE A 42 -9.59 1.71 7.57
N HIS A 43 -9.32 0.46 7.21
CA HIS A 43 -10.02 -0.72 7.72
C HIS A 43 -11.54 -0.51 7.71
N PHE A 44 -12.08 -0.20 6.51
CA PHE A 44 -13.51 0.03 6.37
C PHE A 44 -14.32 -1.12 6.95
N ASP A 45 -15.35 -0.76 7.72
CA ASP A 45 -16.29 -1.70 8.32
C ASP A 45 -17.65 -1.03 8.52
N SER A 46 -18.64 -1.82 8.91
CA SER A 46 -19.94 -1.31 9.34
C SER A 46 -19.90 -0.86 10.80
N PRO A 47 -20.67 0.17 11.18
CA PRO A 47 -20.99 0.42 12.59
C PRO A 47 -21.61 -0.77 13.34
N ASP A 48 -22.28 -1.67 12.64
CA ASP A 48 -22.70 -2.98 13.16
C ASP A 48 -21.60 -4.02 12.91
N PRO A 49 -20.93 -4.55 13.96
CA PRO A 49 -19.82 -5.49 13.80
C PRO A 49 -20.20 -6.83 13.19
N LYS A 50 -21.49 -7.09 12.96
CA LYS A 50 -21.97 -8.31 12.31
C LYS A 50 -22.29 -8.14 10.84
N PHE A 51 -22.36 -6.91 10.33
CA PHE A 51 -22.91 -6.62 9.01
C PHE A 51 -22.20 -7.34 7.85
N TYR A 52 -20.86 -7.37 7.87
CA TYR A 52 -20.05 -8.10 6.89
C TYR A 52 -19.57 -9.46 7.40
N HIS A 53 -19.79 -9.78 8.67
CA HIS A 53 -19.25 -10.95 9.34
C HIS A 53 -20.35 -11.98 9.62
N THR A 54 -21.10 -12.31 8.56
CA THR A 54 -22.22 -13.26 8.57
C THR A 54 -22.06 -14.29 7.45
N ASP A 55 -22.93 -15.28 7.42
CA ASP A 55 -23.05 -16.27 6.34
C ASP A 55 -21.73 -17.00 6.02
N TYR A 56 -21.03 -17.39 7.07
CA TYR A 56 -19.77 -18.12 6.94
C TYR A 56 -19.97 -19.46 6.23
N THR A 57 -19.32 -19.64 5.09
CA THR A 57 -19.31 -20.91 4.35
C THR A 57 -18.36 -21.94 4.96
N HIS A 58 -17.36 -21.48 5.71
CA HIS A 58 -16.37 -22.34 6.36
C HIS A 58 -16.29 -22.10 7.87
N SER A 59 -16.22 -23.21 8.63
CA SER A 59 -16.10 -23.15 10.09
C SER A 59 -14.78 -22.51 10.56
N THR A 60 -13.72 -22.60 9.75
CA THR A 60 -12.42 -21.97 10.00
C THR A 60 -12.53 -20.46 9.97
N SER A 61 -13.19 -19.90 8.95
CA SER A 61 -13.44 -18.45 8.83
C SER A 61 -14.24 -17.93 10.03
N GLN A 62 -15.28 -18.67 10.45
CA GLN A 62 -16.04 -18.31 11.64
C GLN A 62 -15.21 -18.34 12.93
N LYS A 63 -14.32 -19.35 13.08
CA LYS A 63 -13.42 -19.43 14.25
C LYS A 63 -12.44 -18.26 14.26
N ARG A 64 -11.92 -17.85 13.10
CA ARG A 64 -11.02 -16.72 12.95
C ARG A 64 -11.70 -15.41 13.35
N TYR A 65 -12.90 -15.14 12.82
CA TYR A 65 -13.69 -13.99 13.24
C TYR A 65 -13.87 -13.93 14.78
N LYS A 66 -14.26 -15.07 15.39
CA LYS A 66 -14.40 -15.15 16.84
C LYS A 66 -13.10 -14.88 17.60
N ALA A 67 -11.97 -15.34 17.07
CA ALA A 67 -10.65 -15.08 17.66
C ALA A 67 -10.26 -13.60 17.59
N HIS A 68 -10.74 -12.86 16.60
CA HIS A 68 -10.49 -11.43 16.41
C HIS A 68 -11.66 -10.53 16.77
N LEU A 69 -12.69 -11.06 17.45
CA LEU A 69 -13.92 -10.33 17.74
C LEU A 69 -13.70 -8.97 18.41
N ALA A 70 -12.76 -8.89 19.36
CA ALA A 70 -12.43 -7.62 20.04
C ALA A 70 -11.85 -6.57 19.08
N GLU A 71 -11.12 -7.00 18.06
CA GLU A 71 -10.61 -6.13 17.01
C GLU A 71 -11.74 -5.62 16.11
N HIS A 72 -12.63 -6.50 15.66
CA HIS A 72 -13.80 -6.14 14.84
C HIS A 72 -14.74 -5.18 15.59
N VAL A 73 -15.07 -5.49 16.84
CA VAL A 73 -15.92 -4.61 17.68
C VAL A 73 -15.27 -3.22 17.81
N ARG A 74 -13.96 -3.15 18.12
CA ARG A 74 -13.26 -1.89 18.22
C ARG A 74 -13.26 -1.12 16.88
N ASN A 75 -13.06 -1.82 15.76
CA ASN A 75 -13.07 -1.20 14.44
C ASN A 75 -14.47 -0.66 14.09
N SER A 76 -15.54 -1.44 14.34
CA SER A 76 -16.92 -0.99 14.15
C SER A 76 -17.26 0.24 15.01
N GLU A 77 -16.76 0.32 16.25
CA GLU A 77 -16.91 1.54 17.07
C GLU A 77 -16.23 2.75 16.41
N MET A 78 -15.06 2.55 15.81
CA MET A 78 -14.37 3.61 15.05
C MET A 78 -15.21 4.08 13.86
N TRP A 79 -15.89 3.15 13.18
CA TRP A 79 -16.71 3.45 12.00
C TRP A 79 -18.08 4.06 12.32
N LYS A 80 -18.49 4.15 13.59
CA LYS A 80 -19.67 4.93 13.98
C LYS A 80 -19.47 6.44 13.75
N GLU A 81 -18.26 6.96 14.01
CA GLU A 81 -18.02 8.40 13.96
C GLU A 81 -16.64 8.76 13.44
N ARG A 82 -15.57 8.23 14.05
CA ARG A 82 -14.19 8.73 13.86
C ARG A 82 -13.65 8.50 12.46
N SER A 83 -13.69 7.24 11.98
CA SER A 83 -13.16 6.91 10.66
C SER A 83 -13.91 7.62 9.53
N PRO A 84 -15.27 7.65 9.49
CA PRO A 84 -16.00 8.44 8.50
C PRO A 84 -15.68 9.94 8.56
N ARG A 85 -15.48 10.49 9.74
CA ARG A 85 -15.14 11.91 9.94
C ARG A 85 -13.76 12.23 9.36
N LEU A 86 -12.77 11.36 9.61
CA LEU A 86 -11.42 11.48 9.06
C LEU A 86 -11.43 11.45 7.52
N VAL A 87 -12.11 10.48 6.93
CA VAL A 87 -12.19 10.35 5.47
C VAL A 87 -12.84 11.59 4.83
N ARG A 88 -13.94 12.08 5.42
CA ARG A 88 -14.59 13.31 4.95
C ARG A 88 -13.70 14.56 5.12
N ALA A 89 -12.91 14.64 6.20
CA ALA A 89 -11.97 15.75 6.42
C ALA A 89 -10.87 15.75 5.34
N SER A 90 -10.37 14.58 4.95
CA SER A 90 -9.45 14.46 3.82
C SER A 90 -10.06 15.01 2.53
N GLY A 91 -11.33 14.68 2.24
CA GLY A 91 -12.06 15.22 1.10
C GLY A 91 -12.29 16.73 1.18
N ALA A 92 -12.59 17.26 2.38
CA ALA A 92 -12.76 18.69 2.59
C ALA A 92 -11.45 19.51 2.37
N CYS A 93 -10.28 18.85 2.50
CA CYS A 93 -8.97 19.44 2.22
C CYS A 93 -8.53 19.30 0.76
N LEU A 94 -9.42 18.82 -0.13
CA LEU A 94 -9.12 18.62 -1.53
C LEU A 94 -8.74 19.93 -2.23
N ARG A 95 -7.62 19.93 -2.92
CA ARG A 95 -7.16 21.06 -3.71
C ARG A 95 -7.62 20.98 -5.16
N LYS A 96 -7.67 22.12 -5.84
CA LYS A 96 -8.03 22.20 -7.27
C LYS A 96 -7.00 21.53 -8.19
N ASP A 97 -5.76 21.41 -7.72
CA ASP A 97 -4.64 20.75 -8.42
C ASP A 97 -4.52 19.25 -8.09
N ALA A 98 -5.48 18.68 -7.36
CA ALA A 98 -5.50 17.25 -7.09
C ALA A 98 -5.60 16.44 -8.38
N ALA A 99 -4.62 15.55 -8.59
CA ALA A 99 -4.56 14.72 -9.80
C ALA A 99 -5.34 13.42 -9.63
N PHE A 100 -5.21 12.78 -8.50
CA PHE A 100 -5.91 11.56 -8.07
C PHE A 100 -5.84 11.47 -6.55
N ALA A 101 -6.63 10.59 -5.95
CA ALA A 101 -6.52 10.24 -4.52
C ALA A 101 -5.80 8.90 -4.38
N LEU A 102 -5.06 8.70 -3.29
CA LEU A 102 -4.33 7.48 -3.00
C LEU A 102 -4.75 6.90 -1.64
N GLN A 103 -5.07 5.61 -1.63
CA GLN A 103 -5.35 4.84 -0.43
C GLN A 103 -4.32 3.70 -0.33
N MET A 104 -3.68 3.57 0.84
CA MET A 104 -2.44 2.79 1.01
C MET A 104 -2.64 1.33 1.37
N GLY A 105 -3.78 0.72 1.00
CA GLY A 105 -4.12 -0.66 1.35
C GLY A 105 -4.75 -0.80 2.73
N ASP A 106 -5.16 -2.02 3.08
CA ASP A 106 -6.06 -2.25 4.19
C ASP A 106 -7.29 -1.33 4.09
N LEU A 107 -7.86 -1.33 2.85
CA LEU A 107 -9.07 -0.59 2.53
C LEU A 107 -10.23 -1.11 3.38
N VAL A 108 -10.31 -2.42 3.56
CA VAL A 108 -11.33 -3.10 4.36
C VAL A 108 -10.75 -3.80 5.59
N GLN A 109 -11.61 -4.11 6.57
CA GLN A 109 -11.22 -4.90 7.75
C GLN A 109 -10.99 -6.38 7.41
N GLY A 110 -11.67 -6.91 6.39
CA GLY A 110 -11.61 -8.32 6.01
C GLY A 110 -12.32 -9.26 6.97
N ASP A 111 -11.95 -10.53 6.97
CA ASP A 111 -12.60 -11.61 7.75
C ASP A 111 -14.10 -11.73 7.44
N CYS A 112 -14.52 -11.54 6.19
CA CYS A 112 -15.90 -11.73 5.72
C CYS A 112 -16.28 -13.21 5.70
N GLY A 113 -17.58 -13.50 5.74
CA GLY A 113 -18.08 -14.88 5.77
C GLY A 113 -17.88 -15.64 4.45
N ASN A 114 -17.82 -14.92 3.34
CA ASN A 114 -17.71 -15.49 1.99
C ASN A 114 -17.27 -14.43 0.96
N ALA A 115 -16.90 -14.89 -0.24
CA ALA A 115 -16.41 -14.06 -1.33
C ALA A 115 -17.40 -12.96 -1.78
N ALA A 116 -18.71 -13.23 -1.78
CA ALA A 116 -19.71 -12.25 -2.19
C ALA A 116 -19.81 -11.10 -1.18
N THR A 117 -19.77 -11.42 0.11
CA THR A 117 -19.75 -10.42 1.19
C THR A 117 -18.45 -9.62 1.18
N HIS A 118 -17.32 -10.28 0.92
CA HIS A 118 -16.03 -9.62 0.79
C HIS A 118 -16.02 -8.63 -0.38
N ARG A 119 -16.54 -9.04 -1.56
CA ARG A 119 -16.69 -8.16 -2.72
C ARG A 119 -17.55 -6.94 -2.39
N ARG A 120 -18.68 -7.14 -1.73
CA ARG A 120 -19.55 -6.04 -1.30
C ARG A 120 -18.82 -5.08 -0.37
N MET A 121 -18.04 -5.58 0.60
CA MET A 121 -17.27 -4.75 1.53
C MET A 121 -16.23 -3.90 0.79
N LEU A 122 -15.54 -4.45 -0.21
CA LEU A 122 -14.61 -3.72 -1.06
C LEU A 122 -15.32 -2.63 -1.88
N ASP A 123 -16.46 -2.95 -2.51
CA ASP A 123 -17.24 -2.00 -3.30
C ASP A 123 -17.79 -0.85 -2.43
N ASP A 124 -18.31 -1.15 -1.25
CA ASP A 124 -18.84 -0.15 -0.29
C ASP A 124 -17.73 0.76 0.24
N ALA A 125 -16.59 0.19 0.62
CA ALA A 125 -15.42 0.94 1.07
C ALA A 125 -14.89 1.90 -0.01
N PHE A 126 -14.74 1.40 -1.21
CA PHE A 126 -14.25 2.19 -2.33
C PHE A 126 -15.22 3.33 -2.68
N ALA A 127 -16.51 3.02 -2.75
CA ALA A 127 -17.55 4.03 -3.01
C ALA A 127 -17.60 5.11 -1.93
N PHE A 128 -17.42 4.73 -0.65
CA PHE A 128 -17.39 5.67 0.47
C PHE A 128 -16.21 6.65 0.35
N VAL A 129 -15.00 6.13 0.12
CA VAL A 129 -13.79 6.96 -0.02
C VAL A 129 -13.90 7.85 -1.25
N LYS A 130 -14.29 7.29 -2.39
CA LYS A 130 -14.47 8.04 -3.65
C LYS A 130 -15.52 9.14 -3.51
N GLY A 131 -16.63 8.86 -2.82
CA GLY A 131 -17.67 9.84 -2.51
C GLY A 131 -17.16 11.02 -1.69
N ALA A 132 -16.27 10.78 -0.73
CA ALA A 132 -15.64 11.85 0.05
C ALA A 132 -14.79 12.80 -0.80
N TYR A 133 -14.23 12.32 -1.91
CA TYR A 133 -13.50 13.14 -2.90
C TYR A 133 -14.37 13.65 -4.07
N GLY A 134 -15.69 13.67 -3.90
CA GLY A 134 -16.62 14.23 -4.87
C GLY A 134 -16.92 13.32 -6.06
N GLY A 135 -16.53 12.06 -6.06
CA GLY A 135 -16.88 11.02 -7.03
C GLY A 135 -16.11 11.06 -8.35
N ASN A 136 -15.60 12.21 -8.78
CA ASN A 136 -14.94 12.38 -10.08
C ASN A 136 -13.41 12.26 -10.03
N LEU A 137 -12.79 12.49 -8.88
CA LEU A 137 -11.35 12.33 -8.72
C LEU A 137 -11.00 10.83 -8.81
N PRO A 138 -10.06 10.42 -9.69
CA PRO A 138 -9.61 9.03 -9.72
C PRO A 138 -9.12 8.59 -8.34
N LEU A 139 -9.49 7.39 -7.89
CA LEU A 139 -9.04 6.81 -6.63
C LEU A 139 -8.18 5.59 -6.91
N VAL A 140 -6.92 5.63 -6.51
CA VAL A 140 -5.99 4.50 -6.58
C VAL A 140 -5.88 3.87 -5.21
N THR A 141 -6.03 2.55 -5.13
CA THR A 141 -5.78 1.76 -3.92
C THR A 141 -4.79 0.65 -4.20
N VAL A 142 -4.14 0.14 -3.17
CA VAL A 142 -3.16 -0.95 -3.24
C VAL A 142 -3.63 -2.13 -2.40
N ALA A 143 -3.13 -3.33 -2.69
CA ALA A 143 -3.48 -4.52 -1.91
C ALA A 143 -2.81 -4.49 -0.52
N GLY A 144 -3.62 -4.45 0.54
CA GLY A 144 -3.19 -4.65 1.91
C GLY A 144 -3.44 -6.08 2.40
N ASN A 145 -2.95 -6.43 3.59
CA ASN A 145 -3.14 -7.78 4.12
C ASN A 145 -4.55 -8.01 4.67
N HIS A 146 -5.25 -6.98 5.09
CA HIS A 146 -6.65 -7.08 5.48
C HIS A 146 -7.57 -7.24 4.28
N ASP A 147 -7.19 -6.71 3.12
CA ASP A 147 -7.95 -6.85 1.88
C ASP A 147 -8.00 -8.30 1.35
N ILE A 148 -7.15 -9.19 1.88
CA ILE A 148 -7.15 -10.64 1.61
C ILE A 148 -7.37 -11.46 2.88
N ARG A 149 -7.73 -10.83 3.99
CA ARG A 149 -7.87 -11.50 5.28
C ARG A 149 -9.09 -12.40 5.28
N GLY A 150 -8.90 -13.67 5.65
CA GLY A 150 -9.86 -14.76 5.48
C GLY A 150 -9.46 -15.77 4.42
N ASP A 151 -8.57 -15.41 3.47
CA ASP A 151 -8.13 -16.25 2.37
C ASP A 151 -7.60 -17.64 2.82
N ILE A 152 -6.81 -17.68 3.89
CA ILE A 152 -6.26 -18.93 4.46
C ILE A 152 -7.37 -19.87 4.93
N ASP A 153 -8.52 -19.31 5.26
CA ASP A 153 -9.69 -20.03 5.78
C ASP A 153 -10.68 -20.45 4.67
N GLY A 154 -10.36 -20.11 3.39
CA GLY A 154 -11.12 -20.53 2.22
C GLY A 154 -12.39 -19.70 1.97
N ASP A 155 -12.44 -18.46 2.45
CA ASP A 155 -13.55 -17.54 2.19
C ASP A 155 -13.49 -16.88 0.79
N GLY A 156 -12.38 -17.06 0.07
CA GLY A 156 -12.18 -16.53 -1.28
C GLY A 156 -11.80 -15.04 -1.33
N ALA A 157 -11.30 -14.49 -0.22
CA ALA A 157 -10.93 -13.06 -0.15
C ALA A 157 -9.82 -12.71 -1.15
N ARG A 158 -8.79 -13.54 -1.27
CA ARG A 158 -7.68 -13.32 -2.19
C ARG A 158 -8.13 -13.32 -3.66
N GLU A 159 -8.84 -14.34 -4.10
CA GLU A 159 -9.35 -14.43 -5.47
C GLU A 159 -10.31 -13.28 -5.78
N THR A 160 -11.08 -12.84 -4.79
CA THR A 160 -11.96 -11.69 -4.92
C THR A 160 -11.16 -10.42 -5.16
N LEU A 161 -10.14 -10.15 -4.34
CA LEU A 161 -9.28 -8.97 -4.51
C LEU A 161 -8.51 -9.00 -5.83
N GLU A 162 -7.95 -10.15 -6.21
CA GLU A 162 -7.18 -10.31 -7.46
C GLU A 162 -8.00 -10.06 -8.73
N LYS A 163 -9.31 -10.19 -8.67
CA LYS A 163 -10.23 -9.80 -9.73
C LYS A 163 -10.67 -8.34 -9.59
N TRP A 164 -11.09 -7.98 -8.38
CA TRP A 164 -11.67 -6.67 -8.09
C TRP A 164 -10.68 -5.52 -8.29
N LEU A 165 -9.45 -5.65 -7.79
CA LEU A 165 -8.48 -4.56 -7.82
C LEU A 165 -8.08 -4.16 -9.26
N PRO A 166 -7.68 -5.09 -10.15
CA PRO A 166 -7.36 -4.72 -11.53
C PRO A 166 -8.56 -4.14 -12.30
N GLU A 167 -9.76 -4.71 -12.12
CA GLU A 167 -10.98 -4.21 -12.75
C GLU A 167 -11.31 -2.79 -12.30
N THR A 168 -11.19 -2.51 -11.01
CA THR A 168 -11.48 -1.21 -10.42
C THR A 168 -10.43 -0.18 -10.85
N MET A 169 -9.15 -0.53 -10.77
CA MET A 169 -8.06 0.36 -11.18
C MET A 169 -8.09 0.65 -12.68
N ALA A 170 -8.46 -0.32 -13.52
CA ALA A 170 -8.63 -0.09 -14.95
C ALA A 170 -9.71 0.97 -15.25
N LYS A 171 -10.81 0.97 -14.49
CA LYS A 171 -11.86 1.99 -14.61
C LYS A 171 -11.38 3.36 -14.14
N GLU A 172 -10.70 3.43 -13.01
CA GLU A 172 -10.20 4.68 -12.44
C GLU A 172 -9.10 5.33 -13.29
N LEU A 173 -8.20 4.53 -13.84
CA LEU A 173 -7.07 4.99 -14.64
C LEU A 173 -7.38 5.13 -16.13
N GLY A 174 -8.51 4.59 -16.59
CA GLY A 174 -8.90 4.61 -18.00
C GLY A 174 -8.05 3.72 -18.92
N VAL A 175 -7.33 2.75 -18.38
CA VAL A 175 -6.44 1.84 -19.10
C VAL A 175 -6.47 0.43 -18.53
N PRO A 176 -6.09 -0.59 -19.33
CA PRO A 176 -6.00 -1.96 -18.83
C PRO A 176 -4.99 -2.10 -17.68
N VAL A 177 -5.41 -2.77 -16.60
CA VAL A 177 -4.56 -3.17 -15.47
C VAL A 177 -4.56 -4.68 -15.39
N ALA A 178 -3.39 -5.31 -15.54
CA ALA A 178 -3.29 -6.76 -15.72
C ALA A 178 -3.24 -7.56 -14.40
N GLY A 179 -3.05 -6.90 -13.25
CA GLY A 179 -2.94 -7.58 -11.96
C GLY A 179 -2.80 -6.60 -10.80
N THR A 180 -2.56 -7.13 -9.61
CA THR A 180 -2.43 -6.33 -8.38
C THR A 180 -1.11 -5.56 -8.27
N THR A 181 -0.11 -5.91 -9.10
CA THR A 181 1.12 -5.13 -9.32
C THR A 181 1.07 -4.49 -10.70
N PHE A 182 1.08 -3.16 -10.76
CA PHE A 182 0.93 -2.38 -11.99
C PHE A 182 1.63 -1.03 -11.89
N SER A 183 1.62 -0.25 -12.96
CA SER A 183 2.12 1.13 -12.95
C SER A 183 1.23 2.05 -13.76
N PHE A 184 1.29 3.34 -13.42
CA PHE A 184 0.67 4.41 -14.18
C PHE A 184 1.53 5.67 -14.12
N ARG A 185 1.29 6.61 -15.03
CA ARG A 185 1.96 7.92 -15.04
C ARG A 185 1.03 9.04 -14.62
N GLN A 186 1.59 10.01 -13.92
CA GLN A 186 1.01 11.32 -13.70
C GLN A 186 1.99 12.37 -14.21
N GLY A 187 1.72 12.89 -15.41
CA GLY A 187 2.67 13.76 -16.12
C GLY A 187 4.05 13.09 -16.27
N PRO A 188 5.15 13.74 -15.85
CA PRO A 188 6.50 13.18 -15.99
C PRO A 188 6.84 12.09 -14.95
N ASP A 189 5.96 11.82 -14.01
CA ASP A 189 6.22 10.94 -12.87
C ASP A 189 5.59 9.57 -13.08
N VAL A 190 6.16 8.53 -12.46
CA VAL A 190 5.63 7.17 -12.47
C VAL A 190 5.31 6.71 -11.07
N PHE A 191 4.15 6.04 -10.95
CA PHE A 191 3.70 5.33 -9.75
C PHE A 191 3.70 3.83 -10.07
N ILE A 192 4.55 3.07 -9.39
CA ILE A 192 4.62 1.61 -9.48
C ILE A 192 3.96 1.05 -8.23
N VAL A 193 2.76 0.51 -8.39
CA VAL A 193 2.00 -0.15 -7.34
C VAL A 193 2.47 -1.59 -7.21
N VAL A 194 2.83 -1.99 -6.01
CA VAL A 194 3.37 -3.32 -5.70
C VAL A 194 2.48 -4.01 -4.67
N ASP A 195 1.92 -5.14 -5.05
CA ASP A 195 1.28 -6.05 -4.10
C ASP A 195 2.36 -6.71 -3.23
N PHE A 196 2.36 -6.39 -1.93
CA PHE A 196 3.35 -6.91 -0.99
C PHE A 196 2.99 -8.28 -0.41
N ASN A 197 1.74 -8.73 -0.60
CA ASN A 197 1.25 -9.96 -0.01
C ASN A 197 1.95 -11.19 -0.61
N GLU A 198 2.65 -11.94 0.23
CA GLU A 198 3.31 -13.18 -0.19
C GLU A 198 2.28 -14.24 -0.66
N PRO A 199 2.56 -14.98 -1.75
CA PRO A 199 3.80 -14.99 -2.53
C PRO A 199 3.83 -14.04 -3.74
N ARG A 200 3.00 -13.02 -3.79
CA ARG A 200 2.77 -12.15 -4.97
C ARG A 200 3.92 -11.22 -5.36
N PRO A 201 4.73 -10.65 -4.43
CA PRO A 201 5.80 -9.75 -4.86
C PRO A 201 6.71 -10.44 -5.89
N ASN A 202 6.70 -9.91 -7.10
CA ASN A 202 7.43 -10.48 -8.23
C ASN A 202 8.54 -9.52 -8.69
N LEU A 203 9.79 -9.85 -8.36
CA LEU A 203 10.95 -9.05 -8.69
C LEU A 203 11.09 -8.83 -10.21
N ALA A 204 10.80 -9.82 -11.04
CA ALA A 204 10.89 -9.69 -12.50
C ALA A 204 9.90 -8.65 -13.04
N THR A 205 8.66 -8.66 -12.54
CA THR A 205 7.65 -7.66 -12.88
C THR A 205 8.09 -6.27 -12.44
N ILE A 206 8.57 -6.12 -11.21
CA ILE A 206 9.04 -4.82 -10.69
C ILE A 206 10.21 -4.30 -11.52
N LYS A 207 11.19 -5.14 -11.85
CA LYS A 207 12.33 -4.79 -12.74
C LYS A 207 11.85 -4.28 -14.08
N ARG A 208 10.91 -4.97 -14.72
CA ARG A 208 10.35 -4.57 -16.01
C ARG A 208 9.68 -3.20 -15.91
N LEU A 209 8.82 -2.97 -14.91
CA LEU A 209 8.14 -1.70 -14.71
C LEU A 209 9.12 -0.54 -14.45
N LEU A 210 10.19 -0.78 -13.69
CA LEU A 210 11.27 0.19 -13.49
C LEU A 210 12.00 0.52 -14.78
N GLU A 211 12.28 -0.46 -15.63
CA GLU A 211 12.96 -0.22 -16.92
C GLU A 211 12.07 0.52 -17.91
N GLU A 212 10.78 0.15 -17.99
CA GLU A 212 9.78 0.83 -18.84
C GLU A 212 9.56 2.29 -18.46
N SER A 213 9.94 2.67 -17.23
CA SER A 213 9.74 4.02 -16.68
C SER A 213 11.07 4.75 -16.35
N LYS A 214 12.17 4.36 -16.97
CA LYS A 214 13.49 4.93 -16.66
C LYS A 214 13.65 6.43 -16.95
N ASP A 215 12.79 6.98 -17.77
CA ASP A 215 12.71 8.39 -18.14
C ASP A 215 11.89 9.24 -17.15
N ALA A 216 11.26 8.65 -16.13
CA ALA A 216 10.46 9.38 -15.18
C ALA A 216 11.26 10.38 -14.35
N ARG A 217 10.68 11.57 -14.12
CA ARG A 217 11.24 12.59 -13.22
C ARG A 217 11.35 12.07 -11.80
N TYR A 218 10.24 11.54 -11.27
CA TYR A 218 10.17 10.84 -9.98
C TYR A 218 9.61 9.44 -10.14
N THR A 219 10.20 8.49 -9.42
CA THR A 219 9.72 7.11 -9.34
C THR A 219 9.12 6.89 -7.95
N PHE A 220 7.80 6.76 -7.91
CA PHE A 220 7.08 6.41 -6.70
C PHE A 220 6.86 4.90 -6.64
N ILE A 221 7.24 4.28 -5.53
CA ILE A 221 6.93 2.88 -5.22
C ILE A 221 5.79 2.91 -4.20
N VAL A 222 4.64 2.43 -4.59
CA VAL A 222 3.44 2.41 -3.76
C VAL A 222 3.18 0.98 -3.32
N SER A 223 3.35 0.70 -2.04
CA SER A 223 3.18 -0.64 -1.48
C SER A 223 2.57 -0.54 -0.09
N HIS A 224 1.62 -1.42 0.24
CA HIS A 224 1.08 -1.40 1.58
C HIS A 224 2.17 -1.69 2.62
N GLY A 225 2.97 -2.74 2.43
CA GLY A 225 4.11 -3.02 3.30
C GLY A 225 5.31 -2.08 3.06
N PRO A 226 5.98 -1.59 4.11
CA PRO A 226 7.19 -0.77 4.00
C PRO A 226 8.30 -1.45 3.18
N VAL A 227 9.14 -0.65 2.53
CA VAL A 227 10.35 -1.10 1.82
C VAL A 227 11.55 -1.08 2.75
N ILE A 228 11.69 -0.01 3.52
CA ILE A 228 12.66 0.09 4.62
C ILE A 228 12.00 -0.46 5.87
N PRO A 229 12.57 -1.49 6.52
CA PRO A 229 11.96 -2.09 7.70
C PRO A 229 11.91 -1.10 8.85
N SER A 230 10.76 -1.08 9.51
CA SER A 230 10.57 -0.39 10.80
C SER A 230 10.83 -1.35 11.96
N GLY A 231 10.35 -1.02 13.15
CA GLY A 231 10.39 -1.92 14.30
C GLY A 231 9.63 -3.26 14.14
N GLN A 232 8.82 -3.41 13.06
CA GLN A 232 8.10 -4.66 12.74
C GLN A 232 8.76 -5.38 11.57
N THR A 233 9.77 -6.16 11.82
CA THR A 233 10.63 -6.77 10.81
C THR A 233 10.01 -7.88 9.96
N ARG A 234 8.79 -8.34 10.26
CA ARG A 234 8.10 -9.36 9.45
C ARG A 234 7.22 -8.80 8.35
N TRP A 235 6.84 -7.57 8.48
CA TRP A 235 5.72 -6.97 7.79
C TRP A 235 6.18 -5.88 6.83
N PHE A 236 7.20 -6.19 6.04
CA PHE A 236 7.68 -5.29 5.00
C PHE A 236 7.87 -6.05 3.68
N LEU A 237 8.03 -5.32 2.61
CA LEU A 237 8.12 -5.89 1.26
C LEU A 237 9.28 -6.89 1.16
N MET A 238 8.96 -8.13 0.78
CA MET A 238 9.92 -9.25 0.73
C MET A 238 10.62 -9.51 2.08
N GLY A 239 9.92 -9.29 3.20
CA GLY A 239 10.45 -9.39 4.55
C GLY A 239 10.78 -10.81 5.03
N ARG A 240 10.35 -11.86 4.30
CA ARG A 240 10.65 -13.24 4.65
C ARG A 240 12.14 -13.54 4.44
N LYS A 241 12.78 -14.21 5.40
CA LYS A 241 14.20 -14.59 5.33
C LYS A 241 14.53 -15.37 4.04
N THR A 242 13.62 -16.17 3.53
CA THR A 242 13.78 -16.89 2.27
C THR A 242 13.88 -15.99 1.03
N ARG A 243 13.58 -14.69 1.18
CA ARG A 243 13.62 -13.69 0.12
C ARG A 243 14.71 -12.63 0.32
N ASP A 244 15.68 -12.86 1.18
CA ASP A 244 16.74 -11.89 1.48
C ASP A 244 17.51 -11.43 0.25
N VAL A 245 17.81 -12.33 -0.68
CA VAL A 245 18.53 -12.00 -1.93
C VAL A 245 17.70 -11.04 -2.78
N GLU A 246 16.43 -11.38 -3.01
CA GLU A 246 15.51 -10.56 -3.79
C GLU A 246 15.26 -9.19 -3.13
N ARG A 247 15.11 -9.16 -1.82
CA ARG A 247 14.96 -7.93 -1.03
C ARG A 247 16.16 -7.00 -1.20
N LYS A 248 17.38 -7.51 -1.08
CA LYS A 248 18.62 -6.73 -1.26
C LYS A 248 18.73 -6.20 -2.69
N GLU A 249 18.41 -7.02 -3.67
CA GLU A 249 18.40 -6.60 -5.07
C GLU A 249 17.35 -5.51 -5.32
N LEU A 250 16.14 -5.67 -4.78
CA LEU A 250 15.06 -4.69 -4.90
C LEU A 250 15.44 -3.35 -4.27
N ARG A 251 16.04 -3.37 -3.07
CA ARG A 251 16.56 -2.15 -2.43
C ARG A 251 17.57 -1.43 -3.31
N SER A 252 18.53 -2.17 -3.87
CA SER A 252 19.54 -1.61 -4.80
C SER A 252 18.88 -0.98 -6.05
N LEU A 253 17.86 -1.65 -6.61
CA LEU A 253 17.11 -1.13 -7.76
C LEU A 253 16.40 0.18 -7.41
N PHE A 254 15.73 0.23 -6.27
CA PHE A 254 15.02 1.43 -5.81
C PHE A 254 15.99 2.57 -5.48
N ALA A 255 17.13 2.27 -4.83
CA ALA A 255 18.15 3.25 -4.55
C ALA A 255 18.70 3.89 -5.84
N ARG A 256 19.07 3.10 -6.87
CA ARG A 256 19.50 3.60 -8.18
C ARG A 256 18.49 4.51 -8.86
N ARG A 257 17.20 4.34 -8.57
CA ARG A 257 16.12 5.20 -9.10
C ARG A 257 15.84 6.41 -8.23
N ASN A 258 16.55 6.56 -7.11
CA ASN A 258 16.23 7.54 -6.06
C ASN A 258 14.72 7.51 -5.72
N ALA A 259 14.20 6.31 -5.50
CA ALA A 259 12.78 6.07 -5.36
C ALA A 259 12.19 6.71 -4.11
N ILE A 260 10.94 7.14 -4.25
CA ILE A 260 10.10 7.61 -3.15
C ILE A 260 9.10 6.50 -2.84
N CYS A 261 9.21 5.88 -1.67
CA CYS A 261 8.36 4.77 -1.24
C CYS A 261 7.21 5.33 -0.39
N LEU A 262 5.98 5.03 -0.81
CA LEU A 262 4.75 5.39 -0.13
C LEU A 262 4.13 4.10 0.41
N CYS A 263 3.93 4.02 1.75
CA CYS A 263 3.59 2.78 2.43
C CYS A 263 2.49 2.98 3.49
N GLY A 264 1.90 1.89 3.98
CA GLY A 264 0.93 1.82 5.08
C GLY A 264 1.36 0.78 6.12
N HIS A 265 0.41 -0.02 6.62
CA HIS A 265 0.57 -1.27 7.36
C HIS A 265 0.98 -1.16 8.83
N THR A 266 1.90 -0.28 9.17
CA THR A 266 2.47 -0.26 10.53
C THR A 266 1.59 0.43 11.57
N HIS A 267 0.51 1.09 11.13
CA HIS A 267 -0.36 1.92 11.95
C HIS A 267 0.42 2.99 12.75
N LYS A 268 1.50 3.50 12.15
CA LYS A 268 2.33 4.57 12.67
C LYS A 268 2.58 5.60 11.56
N LEU A 269 2.86 6.82 11.94
CA LEU A 269 3.44 7.80 11.05
C LEU A 269 4.95 7.59 11.06
N GLU A 270 5.52 7.27 9.91
CA GLU A 270 6.96 7.05 9.81
C GLU A 270 7.54 7.78 8.59
N PHE A 271 8.72 8.33 8.77
CA PHE A 271 9.50 8.95 7.71
C PHE A 271 10.93 8.42 7.76
N TYR A 272 11.46 8.10 6.58
CA TYR A 272 12.83 7.65 6.39
C TYR A 272 13.47 8.38 5.22
N ASP A 273 14.68 8.84 5.43
CA ASP A 273 15.59 9.28 4.40
C ASP A 273 16.84 8.40 4.48
N CYS A 274 17.08 7.60 3.46
CA CYS A 274 18.16 6.62 3.42
C CYS A 274 19.07 6.86 2.22
N GLU A 275 20.37 6.87 2.48
CA GLU A 275 21.40 6.97 1.46
C GLU A 275 22.23 5.68 1.42
N PHE A 276 22.12 4.96 0.31
CA PHE A 276 22.85 3.74 0.03
C PHE A 276 23.98 4.03 -0.98
N PRO A 277 24.97 3.13 -1.12
CA PRO A 277 26.01 3.30 -2.13
C PRO A 277 25.47 3.47 -3.56
N GLU A 278 24.31 2.88 -3.85
CA GLU A 278 23.67 2.92 -5.17
C GLU A 278 22.82 4.17 -5.40
N GLY A 279 22.43 4.90 -4.35
CA GLY A 279 21.56 6.08 -4.41
C GLY A 279 20.69 6.23 -3.18
N ARG A 280 19.58 6.96 -3.31
CA ARG A 280 18.72 7.34 -2.18
C ARG A 280 17.35 6.66 -2.24
N ILE A 281 16.81 6.32 -1.09
CA ILE A 281 15.41 5.94 -0.90
C ILE A 281 14.82 6.85 0.18
N SER A 282 13.75 7.56 -0.17
CA SER A 282 12.90 8.22 0.82
C SER A 282 11.64 7.40 1.01
N GLN A 283 11.24 7.13 2.24
CA GLN A 283 10.01 6.39 2.54
C GLN A 283 9.12 7.17 3.48
N PHE A 284 7.83 7.14 3.21
CA PHE A 284 6.81 7.63 4.12
C PHE A 284 5.76 6.55 4.37
N VAL A 285 5.43 6.32 5.65
CA VAL A 285 4.37 5.40 6.06
C VAL A 285 3.20 6.21 6.59
N PHE A 286 2.05 6.02 5.97
CA PHE A 286 0.81 6.73 6.27
C PHE A 286 -0.02 5.94 7.27
N ASN A 287 -0.57 6.60 8.28
CA ASN A 287 -1.49 5.99 9.23
C ASN A 287 -2.78 6.79 9.33
N SER A 288 -3.90 6.16 9.00
CA SER A 288 -5.24 6.71 9.19
C SER A 288 -6.07 5.93 10.22
N VAL A 289 -5.54 4.82 10.74
CA VAL A 289 -6.21 4.04 11.79
C VAL A 289 -6.21 4.82 13.11
N TRP A 290 -7.34 4.84 13.76
CA TRP A 290 -7.58 5.69 14.91
C TRP A 290 -7.74 4.94 16.23
N SER A 291 -6.82 4.10 16.60
CA SER A 291 -6.92 3.40 17.88
C SER A 291 -6.15 4.08 19.02
N LYS A 292 -5.06 4.73 18.72
CA LYS A 292 -4.17 5.50 19.61
C LYS A 292 -3.25 6.36 18.75
N PRO A 293 -2.82 7.54 19.16
CA PRO A 293 -3.16 8.29 20.37
C PRO A 293 -4.56 8.90 20.34
N GLU A 294 -4.90 9.75 21.31
CA GLU A 294 -6.13 10.54 21.30
C GLU A 294 -6.28 11.35 20.01
N TRP A 295 -7.52 11.64 19.64
CA TRP A 295 -7.89 12.37 18.44
C TRP A 295 -7.07 13.66 18.25
N GLY A 296 -6.42 13.78 17.08
CA GLY A 296 -5.61 14.93 16.72
C GLY A 296 -4.26 15.06 17.41
N THR A 297 -3.91 14.14 18.33
CA THR A 297 -2.62 14.17 19.00
C THR A 297 -1.54 13.45 18.19
N THR A 298 -0.29 13.89 18.38
CA THR A 298 0.90 13.25 17.81
C THR A 298 1.90 13.01 18.92
N LYS A 299 2.30 11.75 19.10
CA LYS A 299 3.34 11.38 20.06
C LYS A 299 4.57 10.91 19.31
N VAL A 300 5.58 11.76 19.18
CA VAL A 300 6.85 11.37 18.58
C VAL A 300 7.56 10.41 19.53
N LEU A 301 7.90 9.22 19.04
CA LEU A 301 8.60 8.17 19.76
C LEU A 301 10.09 8.14 19.43
N GLY A 302 10.47 8.58 18.24
CA GLY A 302 11.85 8.70 17.80
C GLY A 302 12.01 9.68 16.67
N GLU A 303 13.08 10.49 16.71
CA GLU A 303 13.42 11.44 15.66
C GLU A 303 14.93 11.52 15.46
N GLY A 304 15.33 11.73 14.18
CA GLY A 304 16.73 11.73 13.77
C GLY A 304 17.33 10.33 13.56
N ALA A 305 18.38 10.24 12.75
CA ALA A 305 19.00 8.97 12.33
C ALA A 305 19.38 8.07 13.51
N ALA A 306 19.86 8.65 14.61
CA ALA A 306 20.26 7.88 15.81
C ALA A 306 19.09 7.19 16.54
N ALA A 307 17.85 7.57 16.25
CA ALA A 307 16.66 6.93 16.84
C ALA A 307 16.23 5.67 16.07
N TYR A 308 16.69 5.48 14.83
CA TYR A 308 16.32 4.32 14.03
C TYR A 308 16.70 3.00 14.71
N GLY A 309 15.77 2.04 14.71
CA GLY A 309 15.96 0.73 15.32
C GLY A 309 15.86 0.70 16.85
N ARG A 310 15.69 1.84 17.52
CA ARG A 310 15.52 1.89 18.99
C ARG A 310 14.09 1.55 19.42
N HIS A 311 13.09 1.91 18.60
CA HIS A 311 11.71 1.58 18.86
C HIS A 311 11.32 0.31 18.13
N ARG A 312 11.10 -0.76 18.88
CA ARG A 312 10.56 -2.02 18.41
C ARG A 312 9.08 -2.09 18.76
N PHE A 313 8.29 -2.61 17.85
CA PHE A 313 6.91 -2.93 18.15
C PHE A 313 6.86 -4.12 19.09
N GLY A 314 6.61 -3.84 20.37
CA GLY A 314 6.38 -4.82 21.42
C GLY A 314 7.57 -5.74 21.68
N ASP A 315 8.06 -5.76 22.89
CA ASP A 315 9.02 -6.75 23.41
C ASP A 315 8.45 -8.18 23.45
N ALA A 316 7.16 -8.33 23.16
CA ALA A 316 6.52 -9.62 23.09
C ALA A 316 6.90 -10.32 21.77
N GLY A 317 7.89 -11.17 21.88
CA GLY A 317 8.47 -12.00 20.87
C GLY A 317 7.50 -12.48 19.78
N ASN A 318 7.48 -11.78 18.66
CA ASN A 318 6.76 -12.18 17.46
C ASN A 318 7.44 -13.36 16.76
N GLY A 319 8.12 -14.25 17.52
CA GLY A 319 8.71 -15.50 17.05
C GLY A 319 9.85 -15.38 16.01
N LEU A 320 10.27 -14.16 15.63
CA LEU A 320 11.59 -13.90 15.05
C LEU A 320 12.50 -13.60 16.25
N GLY A 321 13.49 -14.41 16.50
CA GLY A 321 14.38 -14.16 17.61
C GLY A 321 14.91 -12.72 17.56
N ALA A 322 14.99 -12.04 18.70
CA ALA A 322 15.47 -10.66 18.81
C ALA A 322 16.79 -10.39 18.06
N LYS A 323 17.60 -11.42 17.86
CA LYS A 323 18.87 -11.39 17.15
C LYS A 323 18.69 -11.19 15.63
N SER A 324 17.71 -11.87 15.00
CA SER A 324 17.47 -11.73 13.55
C SER A 324 16.93 -10.36 13.20
N ASP A 325 16.14 -9.75 14.09
CA ASP A 325 15.60 -8.41 13.92
C ASP A 325 16.70 -7.35 14.03
N ALA A 326 17.63 -7.53 14.98
CA ALA A 326 18.77 -6.64 15.15
C ALA A 326 19.71 -6.68 13.93
N GLU A 327 19.98 -7.87 13.39
CA GLU A 327 20.81 -8.05 12.20
C GLU A 327 20.18 -7.38 10.97
N LEU A 328 18.87 -7.55 10.78
CA LEU A 328 18.16 -6.92 9.68
C LEU A 328 18.17 -5.38 9.79
N LEU A 329 17.85 -4.84 10.97
CA LEU A 329 17.89 -3.39 11.19
C LEU A 329 19.32 -2.83 11.01
N ALA A 330 20.35 -3.58 11.42
CA ALA A 330 21.73 -3.17 11.23
C ALA A 330 22.13 -2.97 9.76
N GLU A 331 21.53 -3.73 8.84
CA GLU A 331 21.75 -3.57 7.39
C GLU A 331 21.34 -2.17 6.88
N TYR A 332 20.36 -1.53 7.53
CA TYR A 332 19.84 -0.23 7.13
C TYR A 332 20.37 0.92 7.99
N THR A 333 20.82 0.66 9.21
CA THR A 333 21.21 1.69 10.17
C THR A 333 22.26 2.66 9.61
N SER A 334 23.25 2.16 8.87
CA SER A 334 24.30 2.98 8.28
C SER A 334 23.82 3.86 7.12
N ALA A 335 22.68 3.52 6.53
CA ALA A 335 22.09 4.26 5.41
C ALA A 335 21.14 5.36 5.87
N VAL A 336 20.55 5.27 7.06
CA VAL A 336 19.55 6.24 7.54
C VAL A 336 20.22 7.60 7.81
N ARG A 337 19.71 8.65 7.17
CA ARG A 337 20.09 10.06 7.36
C ARG A 337 19.01 10.86 8.06
N GLY A 338 17.74 10.56 7.78
CA GLY A 338 16.57 11.17 8.40
C GLY A 338 15.60 10.09 8.88
N TYR A 339 14.98 10.33 10.02
CA TYR A 339 14.01 9.40 10.62
C TYR A 339 13.02 10.14 11.48
N CYS A 340 11.75 9.73 11.39
CA CYS A 340 10.72 10.07 12.36
C CYS A 340 9.80 8.88 12.55
N PHE A 341 9.44 8.60 13.78
CA PHE A 341 8.55 7.53 14.17
C PHE A 341 7.58 8.06 15.23
N ALA A 342 6.29 8.04 14.93
CA ALA A 342 5.28 8.65 15.79
C ALA A 342 4.00 7.82 15.87
N GLU A 343 3.39 7.81 17.05
CA GLU A 343 1.97 7.49 17.21
C GLU A 343 1.16 8.70 16.79
N ALA A 344 0.60 8.65 15.60
CA ALA A 344 -0.25 9.67 15.03
C ALA A 344 -1.20 9.03 14.03
N ALA A 345 -2.43 9.53 13.97
CA ALA A 345 -3.40 9.12 12.95
C ALA A 345 -4.03 10.35 12.32
N GLY A 346 -4.28 10.30 11.02
CA GLY A 346 -4.80 11.43 10.31
C GLY A 346 -4.93 11.19 8.82
N HIS A 347 -5.00 12.25 8.07
CA HIS A 347 -4.96 12.22 6.62
C HIS A 347 -3.79 13.05 6.09
N TYR A 348 -3.49 12.92 4.81
CA TYR A 348 -2.27 13.46 4.27
C TYR A 348 -2.48 14.06 2.89
N ARG A 349 -1.53 14.89 2.47
CA ARG A 349 -1.43 15.38 1.10
C ARG A 349 0.02 15.26 0.63
N LEU A 350 0.22 14.51 -0.44
CA LEU A 350 1.47 14.50 -1.19
C LEU A 350 1.46 15.71 -2.12
N GLU A 351 2.52 16.49 -2.12
CA GLU A 351 2.74 17.63 -3.00
C GLU A 351 3.94 17.35 -3.89
N VAL A 352 3.75 17.44 -5.20
CA VAL A 352 4.75 17.11 -6.20
C VAL A 352 4.95 18.29 -7.13
N SER A 353 6.21 18.68 -7.33
CA SER A 353 6.59 19.76 -8.25
C SER A 353 8.02 19.56 -8.77
N ASP A 354 8.49 20.43 -9.66
CA ASP A 354 9.90 20.44 -10.07
C ASP A 354 10.86 20.81 -8.94
N ALA A 355 10.38 21.52 -7.91
CA ALA A 355 11.17 21.89 -6.76
C ALA A 355 11.34 20.74 -5.74
N GLY A 356 10.54 19.69 -5.83
CA GLY A 356 10.63 18.54 -4.95
C GLY A 356 9.30 17.87 -4.66
N VAL A 357 9.35 16.97 -3.69
CA VAL A 357 8.23 16.17 -3.21
C VAL A 357 8.12 16.27 -1.70
N SER A 358 6.94 16.59 -1.19
CA SER A 358 6.68 16.66 0.25
C SER A 358 5.36 16.01 0.65
N VAL A 359 5.23 15.62 1.92
CA VAL A 359 4.00 15.13 2.52
C VAL A 359 3.58 16.08 3.65
N ALA A 360 2.39 16.66 3.53
CA ALA A 360 1.74 17.40 4.60
C ALA A 360 0.84 16.45 5.41
N PHE A 361 1.03 16.41 6.71
CA PHE A 361 0.24 15.62 7.66
C PHE A 361 -0.79 16.47 8.38
N TYR A 362 -2.01 16.00 8.42
CA TYR A 362 -3.17 16.59 9.10
C TYR A 362 -3.61 15.65 10.22
N GLY A 363 -3.39 16.06 11.47
CA GLY A 363 -3.76 15.24 12.62
C GLY A 363 -5.27 15.12 12.75
N GLY A 364 -5.76 13.90 12.75
CA GLY A 364 -7.18 13.66 12.85
C GLY A 364 -7.98 14.19 11.68
N ASP A 365 -9.00 14.97 11.99
CA ASP A 365 -9.86 15.68 11.04
C ASP A 365 -9.45 17.15 10.86
N ALA A 366 -8.22 17.52 11.22
CA ALA A 366 -7.71 18.86 11.02
C ALA A 366 -7.72 19.27 9.55
N THR A 367 -8.00 20.53 9.29
CA THR A 367 -7.97 21.12 7.94
C THR A 367 -6.68 21.90 7.67
N THR A 368 -5.84 22.04 8.69
CA THR A 368 -4.51 22.68 8.61
C THR A 368 -3.44 21.63 8.90
N PRO A 369 -2.38 21.55 8.09
CA PRO A 369 -1.31 20.59 8.34
C PRO A 369 -0.56 20.92 9.63
N SER A 370 -0.34 19.91 10.45
CA SER A 370 0.45 20.03 11.69
C SER A 370 1.94 19.84 11.44
N ARG A 371 2.31 19.13 10.36
CA ARG A 371 3.70 18.88 10.00
C ARG A 371 3.84 18.63 8.49
N THR A 372 5.01 19.00 7.94
CA THR A 372 5.40 18.68 6.54
C THR A 372 6.74 17.96 6.55
N PHE A 373 6.83 16.92 5.74
CA PHE A 373 8.04 16.12 5.56
C PHE A 373 8.53 16.26 4.13
N GLN A 374 9.83 16.55 3.96
CA GLN A 374 10.46 16.65 2.65
C GLN A 374 11.00 15.27 2.23
N LEU A 375 10.52 14.75 1.10
CA LEU A 375 10.94 13.46 0.56
C LEU A 375 12.01 13.61 -0.52
N LYS A 376 11.93 14.72 -1.27
CA LYS A 376 12.87 15.04 -2.37
C LYS A 376 13.08 16.53 -2.49
#